data_e68cae687d047b8d1c7de8780126970b
#
_entry.id   e68cae687d047b8d1c7de8780126970b
#
_cell.length_a   1.000
_cell.length_b   1.000
_cell.length_c   1.000
_cell.angle_alpha   90.00
_cell.angle_beta   90.00
_cell.angle_gamma   90.00
#
_symmetry.space_group_name_H-M   'P 1'
#
loop_
_entity.id
_entity.type
_entity.pdbx_description
1 polymer ?
#
loop_
_entity_poly.entity_id
_entity_poly.type
_entity_poly.pdbx_seq_one_letter_code
_entity_poly.pdbx_strand_id
1 'polypeptide(L)'
;MSITRAPFGALPDGRPVERITLEGRNGLSASIVTYGATLQSLCFDGRDVVLGYDSLEDYRRCGGYQGATIGRYGNRIAGGRFARNPVRTGFITASPMPLAAAYFGPRHPASYS
;
A
#
# COMPACT_ATOMS: atom_id res chain seq x y z
N MET A 1 -18.37 16.17 2.68
CA MET A 1 -17.43 15.03 2.77
C MET A 1 -17.01 14.87 4.22
N SER A 2 -17.05 13.66 4.74
CA SER A 2 -16.59 13.38 6.09
C SER A 2 -15.38 12.43 6.05
N ILE A 3 -14.51 12.55 7.06
CA ILE A 3 -13.32 11.75 7.19
C ILE A 3 -13.34 11.11 8.58
N THR A 4 -13.27 9.79 8.61
CA THR A 4 -13.27 9.02 9.86
C THR A 4 -12.00 8.19 9.93
N ARG A 5 -11.41 8.08 11.13
CA ARG A 5 -10.27 7.22 11.40
C ARG A 5 -10.64 6.14 12.38
N ALA A 6 -10.18 4.93 12.13
CA ALA A 6 -10.39 3.80 13.03
C ALA A 6 -9.15 2.92 13.06
N PRO A 7 -8.86 2.26 14.18
CA PRO A 7 -7.79 1.28 14.22
C PRO A 7 -8.10 0.11 13.30
N PHE A 8 -7.09 -0.36 12.56
CA PHE A 8 -7.22 -1.52 11.66
C PHE A 8 -6.36 -2.70 12.12
N GLY A 9 -5.35 -2.45 12.91
CA GLY A 9 -4.46 -3.46 13.43
C GLY A 9 -3.12 -2.87 13.84
N ALA A 10 -2.18 -3.74 14.18
CA ALA A 10 -0.81 -3.35 14.48
C ALA A 10 0.17 -4.30 13.80
N LEU A 11 1.31 -3.76 13.39
CA LEU A 11 2.40 -4.54 12.84
C LEU A 11 3.11 -5.32 13.96
N PRO A 12 3.87 -6.39 13.63
CA PRO A 12 4.62 -7.14 14.64
C PRO A 12 5.61 -6.30 15.45
N ASP A 13 6.09 -5.19 14.89
CA ASP A 13 6.96 -4.24 15.59
C ASP A 13 6.22 -3.25 16.48
N GLY A 14 4.89 -3.36 16.58
CA GLY A 14 4.05 -2.51 17.41
C GLY A 14 3.51 -1.25 16.74
N ARG A 15 3.90 -0.95 15.50
CA ARG A 15 3.38 0.23 14.79
C ARG A 15 1.90 0.07 14.49
N PRO A 16 1.06 1.05 14.87
CA PRO A 16 -0.37 0.98 14.60
C PRO A 16 -0.67 1.19 13.11
N VAL A 17 -1.68 0.49 12.63
CA VAL A 17 -2.23 0.67 11.29
C VAL A 17 -3.66 1.16 11.43
N GLU A 18 -3.99 2.23 10.74
CA GLU A 18 -5.31 2.85 10.76
C GLU A 18 -6.03 2.63 9.42
N ARG A 19 -7.33 2.63 9.51
CA ARG A 19 -8.23 2.74 8.35
C ARG A 19 -8.84 4.12 8.33
N ILE A 20 -8.69 4.82 7.23
CA ILE A 20 -9.27 6.13 6.99
C ILE A 20 -10.42 5.97 6.01
N THR A 21 -11.62 6.37 6.43
CA THR A 21 -12.81 6.31 5.58
C THR A 21 -13.19 7.71 5.15
N LEU A 22 -13.34 7.89 3.86
CA LEU A 22 -13.78 9.12 3.22
C LEU A 22 -15.19 8.90 2.70
N GLU A 23 -16.12 9.74 3.11
CA GLU A 23 -17.51 9.67 2.66
C GLU A 23 -17.86 10.90 1.84
N GLY A 24 -18.26 10.68 0.60
CA GLY A 24 -18.75 11.71 -0.30
C GLY A 24 -20.26 11.90 -0.23
N ARG A 25 -20.77 12.87 -1.00
CA ARG A 25 -22.19 13.24 -0.93
C ARG A 25 -23.13 12.26 -1.65
N ASN A 26 -22.69 11.55 -2.66
CA ASN A 26 -23.54 10.76 -3.55
C ASN A 26 -23.45 9.25 -3.28
N GLY A 27 -23.35 8.85 -2.03
CA GLY A 27 -23.20 7.44 -1.69
C GLY A 27 -21.83 6.85 -2.05
N LEU A 28 -20.87 7.70 -2.40
CA LEU A 28 -19.50 7.29 -2.66
C LEU A 28 -18.71 7.30 -1.36
N SER A 29 -18.09 6.20 -1.02
CA SER A 29 -17.18 6.12 0.12
C SER A 29 -15.93 5.30 -0.23
N ALA A 30 -14.80 5.71 0.32
CA ALA A 30 -13.54 5.02 0.13
C ALA A 30 -12.89 4.75 1.48
N SER A 31 -12.33 3.56 1.65
CA SER A 31 -11.54 3.22 2.83
C SER A 31 -10.10 2.93 2.43
N ILE A 32 -9.17 3.61 3.08
CA ILE A 32 -7.74 3.53 2.82
C ILE A 32 -7.06 3.08 4.10
N VAL A 33 -6.22 2.08 3.98
CA VAL A 33 -5.42 1.56 5.09
C VAL A 33 -4.04 2.18 5.03
N THR A 34 -3.52 2.63 6.17
CA THR A 34 -2.18 3.26 6.23
C THR A 34 -1.03 2.28 5.95
N TYR A 35 -1.31 0.99 5.90
CA TYR A 35 -0.38 -0.02 5.43
C TYR A 35 -0.23 0.06 3.90
N GLY A 36 0.79 0.81 3.47
CA GLY A 36 1.08 1.01 2.05
C GLY A 36 0.07 1.86 1.30
N ALA A 37 -0.70 2.71 2.00
CA ALA A 37 -1.77 3.53 1.42
C ALA A 37 -2.70 2.68 0.54
N THR A 38 -3.08 1.52 1.06
CA THR A 38 -3.87 0.53 0.33
C THR A 38 -5.34 0.94 0.29
N LEU A 39 -5.92 0.95 -0.90
CA LEU A 39 -7.36 1.13 -1.07
C LEU A 39 -8.06 -0.17 -0.68
N GLN A 40 -8.69 -0.17 0.50
CA GLN A 40 -9.36 -1.35 1.02
C GLN A 40 -10.75 -1.55 0.39
N SER A 41 -11.50 -0.48 0.26
CA SER A 41 -12.84 -0.52 -0.33
C SER A 41 -13.15 0.78 -1.06
N LEU A 42 -13.99 0.69 -2.06
CA LEU A 42 -14.59 1.82 -2.74
C LEU A 42 -16.04 1.47 -2.99
N CYS A 43 -16.92 2.05 -2.20
CA CYS A 43 -18.35 1.78 -2.28
C CYS A 43 -19.06 2.88 -3.06
N PHE A 44 -19.89 2.46 -3.97
CA PHE A 44 -20.80 3.33 -4.69
C PHE A 44 -22.19 2.72 -4.66
N ASP A 45 -23.17 3.50 -4.20
CA ASP A 45 -24.56 3.07 -4.07
C ASP A 45 -24.70 1.71 -3.34
N GLY A 46 -23.98 1.56 -2.23
CA GLY A 46 -24.01 0.35 -1.41
C GLY A 46 -23.23 -0.85 -1.95
N ARG A 47 -22.52 -0.69 -3.07
CA ARG A 47 -21.72 -1.76 -3.67
C ARG A 47 -20.23 -1.46 -3.58
N ASP A 48 -19.48 -2.38 -3.04
CA ASP A 48 -18.02 -2.31 -3.05
C ASP A 48 -17.50 -2.80 -4.40
N VAL A 49 -16.72 -1.97 -5.08
CA VAL A 49 -16.16 -2.26 -6.41
C VAL A 49 -14.68 -2.62 -6.36
N VAL A 50 -14.10 -2.74 -5.18
CA VAL A 50 -12.68 -3.04 -4.98
C VAL A 50 -12.53 -4.38 -4.27
N LEU A 51 -11.58 -5.19 -4.74
CA LEU A 51 -11.18 -6.39 -4.05
C LEU A 51 -10.25 -6.02 -2.89
N GLY A 52 -10.65 -6.32 -1.67
CA GLY A 52 -9.89 -6.02 -0.47
C GLY A 52 -10.08 -7.08 0.61
N TYR A 53 -9.33 -6.95 1.68
CA TYR A 53 -9.45 -7.81 2.85
C TYR A 53 -9.99 -7.03 4.04
N ASP A 54 -10.59 -7.75 4.98
CA ASP A 54 -11.19 -7.15 6.17
C ASP A 54 -10.21 -7.01 7.33
N SER A 55 -9.04 -7.61 7.24
CA SER A 55 -8.04 -7.59 8.32
C SER A 55 -6.64 -7.25 7.80
N LEU A 56 -5.83 -6.64 8.65
CA LEU A 56 -4.43 -6.36 8.38
C LEU A 56 -3.63 -7.65 8.16
N GLU A 57 -3.95 -8.70 8.89
CA GLU A 57 -3.24 -9.98 8.79
C GLU A 57 -3.39 -10.58 7.39
N ASP A 58 -4.58 -10.47 6.81
CA ASP A 58 -4.81 -10.97 5.45
C ASP A 58 -4.00 -10.18 4.42
N TYR A 59 -3.88 -8.87 4.56
CA TYR A 59 -3.01 -8.05 3.70
C TYR A 59 -1.54 -8.43 3.81
N ARG A 60 -1.10 -8.82 4.99
CA ARG A 60 0.29 -9.25 5.21
C ARG A 60 0.57 -10.64 4.68
N ARG A 61 -0.38 -11.55 4.81
CA ARG A 61 -0.25 -12.96 4.43
C ARG A 61 -0.49 -13.20 2.95
N CYS A 62 -1.50 -12.56 2.40
CA CYS A 62 -1.89 -12.73 0.99
C CYS A 62 -1.12 -11.75 0.12
N GLY A 63 -0.20 -12.24 -0.70
CA GLY A 63 0.72 -11.43 -1.50
C GLY A 63 0.15 -10.85 -2.79
N GLY A 64 -1.15 -10.64 -2.90
CA GLY A 64 -1.82 -10.24 -4.14
C GLY A 64 -1.75 -8.75 -4.50
N TYR A 65 -1.21 -7.91 -3.63
CA TYR A 65 -1.10 -6.45 -3.82
C TYR A 65 -2.43 -5.75 -4.14
N GLN A 66 -3.54 -6.32 -3.69
CA GLN A 66 -4.86 -5.77 -3.95
C GLN A 66 -5.00 -4.37 -3.36
N GLY A 67 -5.40 -3.41 -4.20
CA GLY A 67 -5.57 -2.03 -3.80
C GLY A 67 -4.27 -1.28 -3.45
N ALA A 68 -3.10 -1.87 -3.66
CA ALA A 68 -1.83 -1.26 -3.30
C ALA A 68 -1.55 0.01 -4.12
N THR A 69 -1.08 1.06 -3.46
CA THR A 69 -0.59 2.26 -4.12
C THR A 69 0.81 2.02 -4.65
N ILE A 70 0.98 2.18 -5.95
CA ILE A 70 2.22 1.89 -6.66
C ILE A 70 3.06 3.16 -6.82
N GLY A 71 4.31 3.10 -6.46
CA GLY A 71 5.32 4.16 -6.58
C GLY A 71 6.61 3.73 -5.86
N ARG A 72 7.67 4.36 -5.98
CA ARG A 72 8.11 5.45 -6.85
C ARG A 72 8.31 4.99 -8.28
N TYR A 73 8.75 3.74 -8.43
CA TYR A 73 8.84 3.05 -9.71
C TYR A 73 7.81 1.93 -9.72
N GLY A 74 6.99 1.88 -10.74
CA GLY A 74 6.12 0.74 -10.98
C GLY A 74 6.83 -0.31 -11.82
N ASN A 75 6.38 -1.56 -11.71
CA ASN A 75 6.88 -2.66 -12.52
C ASN A 75 8.35 -3.05 -12.20
N ARG A 76 9.00 -3.68 -13.13
CA ARG A 76 10.34 -4.27 -12.96
C ARG A 76 11.43 -3.30 -13.35
N ILE A 77 12.59 -3.42 -12.69
CA ILE A 77 13.78 -2.67 -13.04
C ILE A 77 14.80 -3.64 -13.59
N ALA A 78 15.30 -3.36 -14.80
CA ALA A 78 16.31 -4.19 -15.45
C ALA A 78 17.56 -4.34 -14.57
N GLY A 79 17.95 -5.58 -14.28
CA GLY A 79 19.08 -5.86 -13.42
C GLY A 79 18.91 -5.43 -11.96
N GLY A 80 17.72 -4.97 -11.56
CA GLY A 80 17.46 -4.48 -10.21
C GLY A 80 18.26 -3.23 -9.83
N ARG A 81 18.73 -2.47 -10.80
CA ARG A 81 19.61 -1.32 -10.59
C ARG A 81 19.08 -0.09 -11.29
N PHE A 82 19.19 1.06 -10.62
CA PHE A 82 18.90 2.34 -11.23
C PHE A 82 19.77 3.44 -10.60
N ALA A 83 20.06 4.48 -11.39
CA ALA A 83 20.72 5.67 -10.90
C ALA A 83 19.67 6.73 -10.58
N ARG A 84 19.70 7.24 -9.36
CA ARG A 84 18.72 8.23 -8.91
C ARG A 84 19.21 9.67 -9.05
N ASN A 85 20.50 9.85 -9.03
CA ASN A 85 21.18 11.15 -9.12
C ASN A 85 22.60 10.85 -9.62
N PRO A 86 23.23 11.71 -10.42
CA PRO A 86 24.61 11.46 -10.86
C PRO A 86 25.60 11.21 -9.70
N VAL A 87 25.23 11.59 -8.46
CA VAL A 87 26.07 11.41 -7.27
C VAL A 87 25.71 10.18 -6.43
N ARG A 88 24.54 9.57 -6.64
CA ARG A 88 24.11 8.41 -5.82
C ARG A 88 23.51 7.31 -6.67
N THR A 89 24.16 6.18 -6.67
CA THR A 89 23.63 4.96 -7.24
C THR A 89 22.93 4.15 -6.17
N GLY A 90 21.62 3.93 -6.32
CA GLY A 90 20.86 3.05 -5.45
C GLY A 90 20.80 1.65 -6.04
N PHE A 91 20.97 0.63 -5.20
CA PHE A 91 20.80 -0.76 -5.59
C PHE A 91 19.49 -1.27 -5.00
N ILE A 92 18.66 -1.84 -5.85
CA ILE A 92 17.47 -2.57 -5.43
C ILE A 92 17.73 -4.02 -5.80
N THR A 93 17.64 -4.90 -4.83
CA THR A 93 17.75 -6.32 -5.08
C THR A 93 16.60 -6.74 -6.00
N ALA A 94 16.93 -7.31 -7.14
CA ALA A 94 15.93 -7.78 -8.07
C ALA A 94 15.04 -8.82 -7.41
N SER A 95 13.85 -8.42 -7.10
CA SER A 95 12.78 -9.36 -6.79
C SER A 95 12.00 -9.60 -8.09
N PRO A 96 11.61 -10.83 -8.41
CA PRO A 96 10.69 -11.07 -9.52
C PRO A 96 9.30 -10.45 -9.28
N MET A 97 9.09 -9.87 -8.11
CA MET A 97 7.81 -9.25 -7.72
C MET A 97 7.76 -7.76 -8.11
N PRO A 98 6.56 -7.21 -8.35
CA PRO A 98 6.40 -5.79 -8.59
C PRO A 98 7.02 -4.97 -7.47
N LEU A 99 7.84 -4.01 -7.85
CA LEU A 99 8.59 -3.18 -6.90
C LEU A 99 7.69 -2.41 -5.94
N ALA A 100 6.50 -2.08 -6.33
CA ALA A 100 5.56 -1.29 -5.56
C ALA A 100 5.39 -1.78 -4.12
N ALA A 101 5.22 -3.08 -3.94
CA ALA A 101 4.99 -3.64 -2.62
C ALA A 101 6.24 -3.68 -1.74
N ALA A 102 7.43 -3.78 -2.34
CA ALA A 102 8.68 -3.69 -1.60
C ALA A 102 8.89 -2.29 -1.02
N TYR A 103 8.30 -1.29 -1.65
CA TYR A 103 8.53 0.11 -1.32
C TYR A 103 7.61 0.66 -0.24
N PHE A 104 6.39 0.24 -0.19
CA PHE A 104 5.41 0.73 0.78
C PHE A 104 5.18 -0.24 1.93
N GLY A 105 5.72 -1.44 1.82
CA GLY A 105 5.70 -2.39 2.91
C GLY A 105 6.69 -2.01 4.01
N PRO A 106 6.35 -2.25 5.27
CA PRO A 106 7.24 -1.96 6.39
C PRO A 106 8.52 -2.81 6.41
N ARG A 107 8.68 -3.70 5.44
CA ARG A 107 9.78 -4.67 5.42
C ARG A 107 11.07 -4.17 4.78
N HIS A 108 11.06 -3.03 4.09
CA HIS A 108 12.24 -2.59 3.34
C HIS A 108 12.51 -1.09 3.42
N PRO A 109 12.55 -0.47 4.61
CA PRO A 109 13.01 0.90 4.70
C PRO A 109 14.48 1.07 4.33
N ALA A 110 15.26 0.01 4.44
CA ALA A 110 16.71 0.05 4.21
C ALA A 110 17.14 -0.14 2.75
N SER A 111 16.26 -0.57 1.86
CA SER A 111 16.61 -0.81 0.46
C SER A 111 16.74 0.46 -0.36
N TYR A 112 16.65 1.60 0.26
CA TYR A 112 16.60 2.90 -0.37
C TYR A 112 17.74 3.84 -0.06
N SER A 113 18.64 3.41 0.73
CA SER A 113 19.83 4.22 1.03
C SER A 113 20.71 4.42 -0.19
#